data_26929430f644f8abc1048ba0a9155a45
#
_entry.id   26929430f644f8abc1048ba0a9155a45
#
_cell.length_a   1.000
_cell.length_b   1.000
_cell.length_c   1.000
_cell.angle_alpha   90.00
_cell.angle_beta   90.00
_cell.angle_gamma   90.00
#
_symmetry.space_group_name_H-M   'P 1'
#
loop_
_entity.id
_entity.type
_entity.pdbx_description
1 polymer ?
#
loop_
_entity_poly.entity_id
_entity_poly.type
_entity_poly.pdbx_seq_one_letter_code
_entity_poly.pdbx_strand_id
1 'polypeptide(L)'
;MSKQPQIRLPGGLAAPVAGFTGPEAELHLEGDLQTLREIVAGLDRLEKRLDSSPIPKAVTGRGYFTPDEDDRVRQGVLVYRNCRLAAYEIILRYRDYASIEPQACRLRCFLVAFGAALVLYSKSLKIIAFAEHVPMLRAKINEPDSKYDMEEGFFDDVLAGYSRICNYQSILQADAFWRAHRREAHAVACEAGGDWAWLADLIRHQRHAVRRRLLHVLWQRLRHDWRAFGQAMLSPFRQARHGLESLLGDRLADAQVAGQPTDAITSEVLANLRSRLQPGDVLLVREDGRLTAALLPGFWTHAALFLGGRRDLEVLGLHSHPHVVRHWHEIPESSGPLGLVIEALFPCVQINPLEKCLRVDHLVVLRSTLPASDIASAIGEALGHLGKPYDFEFDFNNSSRIVCTELIYRSYHNRGTMTFSLTKRLGRFTLTGDDIIAHALDGMGESGEAKIVRFQPVALVLKRRDGQPHAAPPERIPPLLRRISQGWRPARRVKLRKPINPSA
;
A
#
# COMPACT_ATOMS: atom_id res chain seq x y z
N MET A 1 19.84 -27.68 5.96
CA MET A 1 18.79 -26.65 6.03
C MET A 1 19.44 -25.31 5.69
N SER A 2 19.29 -24.85 4.46
CA SER A 2 19.84 -23.56 3.99
C SER A 2 19.01 -22.45 4.62
N LYS A 3 19.63 -21.55 5.39
CA LYS A 3 18.97 -20.34 5.90
C LYS A 3 18.54 -19.50 4.71
N GLN A 4 17.23 -19.34 4.51
CA GLN A 4 16.68 -18.41 3.51
C GLN A 4 17.14 -16.98 3.84
N PRO A 5 17.56 -16.20 2.85
CA PRO A 5 17.96 -14.82 3.08
C PRO A 5 16.72 -13.99 3.47
N GLN A 6 16.78 -13.39 4.65
CA GLN A 6 15.71 -12.51 5.13
C GLN A 6 15.72 -11.21 4.30
N ILE A 7 14.62 -10.92 3.61
CA ILE A 7 14.41 -9.64 2.94
C ILE A 7 14.22 -8.59 4.03
N ARG A 8 15.17 -7.66 4.18
CA ARG A 8 15.03 -6.52 5.10
C ARG A 8 14.27 -5.40 4.41
N LEU A 9 13.17 -5.01 5.01
CA LEU A 9 12.35 -3.89 4.55
C LEU A 9 13.01 -2.55 4.86
N PRO A 10 12.74 -1.49 4.07
CA PRO A 10 13.15 -0.12 4.39
C PRO A 10 12.60 0.32 5.75
N GLY A 11 13.35 1.15 6.48
CA GLY A 11 12.96 1.63 7.79
C GLY A 11 11.58 2.29 7.79
N GLY A 12 10.70 1.83 8.67
CA GLY A 12 9.33 2.34 8.82
C GLY A 12 8.22 1.35 8.48
N LEU A 13 8.52 0.24 7.80
CA LEU A 13 7.54 -0.81 7.52
C LEU A 13 7.47 -1.79 8.69
N ALA A 14 6.55 -1.55 9.59
CA ALA A 14 6.21 -2.44 10.68
C ALA A 14 5.16 -3.44 10.17
N ALA A 15 5.52 -4.64 9.98
CA ALA A 15 4.89 -5.93 10.16
C ALA A 15 5.24 -6.91 9.03
N PRO A 16 5.47 -8.17 9.35
CA PRO A 16 5.65 -9.20 8.34
C PRO A 16 4.32 -9.48 7.67
N VAL A 17 4.25 -9.24 6.38
CA VAL A 17 3.23 -9.89 5.55
C VAL A 17 3.48 -11.38 5.69
N ALA A 18 2.52 -12.14 6.21
CA ALA A 18 2.63 -13.60 6.27
C ALA A 18 2.80 -14.15 4.85
N GLY A 19 3.74 -15.09 4.67
CA GLY A 19 3.85 -15.81 3.40
C GLY A 19 2.60 -16.64 3.18
N PHE A 20 2.12 -16.72 1.93
CA PHE A 20 0.94 -17.49 1.58
C PHE A 20 1.21 -18.99 1.60
N THR A 21 0.21 -19.76 2.03
CA THR A 21 0.10 -21.19 1.78
C THR A 21 -0.32 -21.46 0.32
N GLY A 22 -0.22 -22.70 -0.15
CA GLY A 22 -0.57 -23.04 -1.54
C GLY A 22 -1.96 -22.57 -1.97
N PRO A 23 -3.05 -22.89 -1.22
CA PRO A 23 -4.41 -22.47 -1.57
C PRO A 23 -4.60 -20.94 -1.55
N GLU A 24 -4.00 -20.25 -0.57
CA GLU A 24 -4.05 -18.79 -0.48
C GLU A 24 -3.30 -18.14 -1.65
N ALA A 25 -2.13 -18.71 -2.01
CA ALA A 25 -1.35 -18.23 -3.14
C ALA A 25 -2.15 -18.31 -4.44
N GLU A 26 -2.80 -19.43 -4.70
CA GLU A 26 -3.58 -19.64 -5.94
C GLU A 26 -4.73 -18.65 -6.07
N LEU A 27 -5.40 -18.32 -4.95
CA LEU A 27 -6.50 -17.36 -4.92
C LEU A 27 -6.05 -15.92 -5.27
N HIS A 28 -4.79 -15.55 -4.96
CA HIS A 28 -4.31 -14.18 -5.11
C HIS A 28 -3.44 -13.95 -6.34
N LEU A 29 -2.96 -15.01 -7.00
CA LEU A 29 -1.97 -14.93 -8.07
C LEU A 29 -2.36 -14.00 -9.22
N GLU A 30 -3.59 -14.12 -9.73
CA GLU A 30 -4.07 -13.30 -10.84
C GLU A 30 -4.17 -11.82 -10.46
N GLY A 31 -4.70 -11.54 -9.27
CA GLY A 31 -4.77 -10.18 -8.74
C GLY A 31 -3.40 -9.55 -8.53
N ASP A 32 -2.44 -10.32 -8.01
CA ASP A 32 -1.07 -9.84 -7.80
C ASP A 32 -0.31 -9.67 -9.12
N LEU A 33 -0.59 -10.50 -10.13
CA LEU A 33 -0.04 -10.32 -11.47
C LEU A 33 -0.53 -9.02 -12.12
N GLN A 34 -1.83 -8.75 -12.04
CA GLN A 34 -2.41 -7.49 -12.52
C GLN A 34 -1.86 -6.30 -11.74
N THR A 35 -1.74 -6.42 -10.41
CA THR A 35 -1.10 -5.42 -9.56
C THR A 35 0.33 -5.11 -10.01
N LEU A 36 1.11 -6.15 -10.29
CA LEU A 36 2.48 -5.97 -10.80
C LEU A 36 2.49 -5.23 -12.14
N ARG A 37 1.55 -5.54 -13.02
CA ARG A 37 1.41 -4.84 -14.32
C ARG A 37 1.14 -3.34 -14.13
N GLU A 38 0.25 -2.99 -13.20
CA GLU A 38 -0.04 -1.59 -12.88
C GLU A 38 1.15 -0.88 -12.23
N ILE A 39 1.88 -1.56 -11.34
CA ILE A 39 3.14 -1.04 -10.77
C ILE A 39 4.13 -0.71 -11.89
N VAL A 40 4.33 -1.62 -12.84
CA VAL A 40 5.23 -1.39 -13.99
C VAL A 40 4.77 -0.19 -14.80
N ALA A 41 3.49 -0.13 -15.14
CA ALA A 41 2.93 0.99 -15.89
C ALA A 41 3.06 2.33 -15.14
N GLY A 42 2.84 2.33 -13.82
CA GLY A 42 3.02 3.51 -12.96
C GLY A 42 4.46 4.00 -12.94
N LEU A 43 5.41 3.07 -12.75
CA LEU A 43 6.84 3.39 -12.75
C LEU A 43 7.36 3.81 -14.13
N ASP A 44 6.83 3.25 -15.22
CA ASP A 44 7.16 3.68 -16.59
C ASP A 44 6.65 5.10 -16.87
N ARG A 45 5.46 5.45 -16.41
CA ARG A 45 4.95 6.83 -16.49
C ARG A 45 5.81 7.80 -15.68
N LEU A 46 6.22 7.40 -14.48
CA LEU A 46 7.12 8.21 -13.66
C LEU A 46 8.46 8.42 -14.37
N GLU A 47 9.05 7.36 -14.91
CA GLU A 47 10.31 7.43 -15.65
C GLU A 47 10.23 8.39 -16.84
N LYS A 48 9.19 8.28 -17.67
CA LYS A 48 8.97 9.20 -18.79
C LYS A 48 8.87 10.66 -18.32
N ARG A 49 8.22 10.92 -17.18
CA ARG A 49 8.15 12.26 -16.58
C ARG A 49 9.51 12.75 -16.09
N LEU A 50 10.33 11.86 -15.51
CA LEU A 50 11.68 12.21 -15.07
C LEU A 50 12.58 12.53 -16.29
N ASP A 51 12.56 11.70 -17.32
CA ASP A 51 13.36 11.89 -18.53
C ASP A 51 13.02 13.20 -19.28
N SER A 52 11.74 13.61 -19.25
CA SER A 52 11.26 14.86 -19.85
C SER A 52 11.29 16.08 -18.92
N SER A 53 11.71 15.90 -17.66
CA SER A 53 11.62 16.93 -16.64
C SER A 53 12.66 18.06 -16.87
N PRO A 54 12.23 19.33 -16.94
CA PRO A 54 13.14 20.46 -16.99
C PRO A 54 13.77 20.79 -15.62
N ILE A 55 13.25 20.22 -14.53
CA ILE A 55 13.61 20.57 -13.14
C ILE A 55 15.12 20.43 -12.89
N PRO A 56 15.80 19.32 -13.25
CA PRO A 56 17.22 19.18 -12.99
C PRO A 56 18.04 20.33 -13.57
N LYS A 57 17.77 20.69 -14.82
CA LYS A 57 18.48 21.77 -15.53
C LYS A 57 18.13 23.13 -14.94
N ALA A 58 16.87 23.40 -14.66
CA ALA A 58 16.38 24.65 -14.10
C ALA A 58 16.95 24.91 -12.69
N VAL A 59 16.91 23.88 -11.83
CA VAL A 59 17.42 23.97 -10.46
C VAL A 59 18.94 24.12 -10.42
N THR A 60 19.67 23.38 -11.28
CA THR A 60 21.11 23.51 -11.38
C THR A 60 21.53 24.92 -11.83
N GLY A 61 20.79 25.50 -12.78
CA GLY A 61 21.08 26.85 -13.28
C GLY A 61 20.71 27.96 -12.29
N ARG A 62 19.66 27.76 -11.51
CA ARG A 62 19.10 28.78 -10.58
C ARG A 62 19.60 28.62 -9.14
N GLY A 63 19.95 27.41 -8.74
CA GLY A 63 20.44 27.11 -7.40
C GLY A 63 19.34 26.92 -6.34
N TYR A 64 18.06 26.81 -6.72
CA TYR A 64 16.94 26.53 -5.80
C TYR A 64 15.73 25.95 -6.53
N PHE A 65 14.82 25.31 -5.77
CA PHE A 65 13.52 24.84 -6.26
C PHE A 65 12.47 25.93 -6.13
N THR A 66 11.61 26.09 -7.12
CA THR A 66 10.36 26.82 -6.94
C THR A 66 9.37 25.92 -6.19
N PRO A 67 8.32 26.51 -5.53
CA PRO A 67 7.31 25.71 -4.84
C PRO A 67 6.66 24.64 -5.73
N ASP A 68 6.35 24.98 -6.99
CA ASP A 68 5.77 24.04 -7.95
C ASP A 68 6.73 22.90 -8.33
N GLU A 69 8.02 23.19 -8.42
CA GLU A 69 9.04 22.19 -8.70
C GLU A 69 9.25 21.26 -7.51
N ASP A 70 9.26 21.82 -6.30
CA ASP A 70 9.32 21.05 -5.07
C ASP A 70 8.11 20.11 -4.95
N ASP A 71 6.91 20.63 -5.15
CA ASP A 71 5.68 19.83 -5.15
C ASP A 71 5.74 18.69 -6.19
N ARG A 72 6.25 18.95 -7.42
CA ARG A 72 6.41 17.92 -8.45
C ARG A 72 7.42 16.84 -8.06
N VAL A 73 8.53 17.21 -7.44
CA VAL A 73 9.51 16.25 -6.92
C VAL A 73 8.88 15.38 -5.85
N ARG A 74 8.17 16.00 -4.88
CA ARG A 74 7.46 15.28 -3.81
C ARG A 74 6.43 14.29 -4.35
N GLN A 75 5.64 14.72 -5.34
CA GLN A 75 4.68 13.83 -6.03
C GLN A 75 5.38 12.63 -6.67
N GLY A 76 6.51 12.87 -7.36
CA GLY A 76 7.29 11.78 -7.97
C GLY A 76 7.80 10.78 -6.92
N VAL A 77 8.31 11.28 -5.81
CA VAL A 77 8.78 10.45 -4.68
C VAL A 77 7.65 9.59 -4.11
N LEU A 78 6.46 10.15 -3.95
CA LEU A 78 5.33 9.39 -3.42
C LEU A 78 4.84 8.31 -4.35
N VAL A 79 4.71 8.61 -5.65
CA VAL A 79 4.35 7.60 -6.65
C VAL A 79 5.35 6.44 -6.58
N TYR A 80 6.64 6.77 -6.53
CA TYR A 80 7.67 5.74 -6.42
C TYR A 80 7.57 4.96 -5.11
N ARG A 81 7.39 5.65 -3.95
CA ARG A 81 7.22 5.02 -2.65
C ARG A 81 6.06 4.02 -2.65
N ASN A 82 4.93 4.43 -3.19
CA ASN A 82 3.72 3.62 -3.25
C ASN A 82 3.94 2.36 -4.11
N CYS A 83 4.45 2.52 -5.33
CA CYS A 83 4.78 1.39 -6.20
C CYS A 83 5.80 0.44 -5.56
N ARG A 84 6.81 1.02 -4.87
CA ARG A 84 7.84 0.25 -4.16
C ARG A 84 7.24 -0.60 -3.03
N LEU A 85 6.35 -0.04 -2.23
CA LEU A 85 5.68 -0.74 -1.14
C LEU A 85 4.80 -1.89 -1.66
N ALA A 86 4.00 -1.64 -2.69
CA ALA A 86 3.17 -2.66 -3.32
C ALA A 86 4.03 -3.81 -3.93
N ALA A 87 5.17 -3.47 -4.56
CA ALA A 87 6.09 -4.48 -5.07
C ALA A 87 6.71 -5.33 -3.93
N TYR A 88 7.07 -4.71 -2.80
CA TYR A 88 7.54 -5.45 -1.63
C TYR A 88 6.47 -6.37 -1.05
N GLU A 89 5.23 -5.93 -1.00
CA GLU A 89 4.12 -6.75 -0.52
C GLU A 89 3.98 -8.04 -1.36
N ILE A 90 4.02 -7.92 -2.69
CA ILE A 90 4.02 -9.09 -3.59
C ILE A 90 5.22 -10.01 -3.29
N ILE A 91 6.43 -9.47 -3.20
CA ILE A 91 7.65 -10.26 -2.93
C ILE A 91 7.52 -11.03 -1.61
N LEU A 92 6.96 -10.39 -0.57
CA LEU A 92 6.82 -10.97 0.76
C LEU A 92 5.73 -12.05 0.81
N ARG A 93 4.60 -11.87 0.11
CA ARG A 93 3.54 -12.89 0.02
C ARG A 93 4.08 -14.22 -0.51
N TYR A 94 4.92 -14.16 -1.53
CA TYR A 94 5.45 -15.35 -2.21
C TYR A 94 6.89 -15.71 -1.81
N ARG A 95 7.41 -15.17 -0.71
CA ARG A 95 8.79 -15.44 -0.28
C ARG A 95 9.06 -16.93 -0.02
N ASP A 96 8.04 -17.67 0.44
CA ASP A 96 8.13 -19.08 0.78
C ASP A 96 7.65 -19.99 -0.38
N TYR A 97 7.73 -19.50 -1.63
CA TYR A 97 7.27 -20.20 -2.83
C TYR A 97 7.82 -21.63 -2.95
N ALA A 98 9.00 -21.90 -2.40
CA ALA A 98 9.62 -23.22 -2.46
C ALA A 98 8.81 -24.32 -1.74
N SER A 99 7.97 -23.95 -0.77
CA SER A 99 7.10 -24.85 -0.01
C SER A 99 5.70 -25.00 -0.62
N ILE A 100 5.39 -24.27 -1.70
CA ILE A 100 4.07 -24.28 -2.33
C ILE A 100 3.92 -25.48 -3.27
N GLU A 101 2.80 -26.16 -3.16
CA GLU A 101 2.37 -27.24 -4.07
C GLU A 101 0.99 -26.90 -4.67
N PRO A 102 0.69 -27.32 -5.91
CA PRO A 102 1.51 -28.09 -6.84
C PRO A 102 2.62 -27.27 -7.50
N GLN A 103 3.54 -27.95 -8.21
CA GLN A 103 4.69 -27.31 -8.86
C GLN A 103 4.32 -26.17 -9.82
N ALA A 104 3.21 -26.27 -10.53
CA ALA A 104 2.72 -25.21 -11.41
C ALA A 104 2.37 -23.93 -10.63
N CYS A 105 1.70 -24.05 -9.47
CA CYS A 105 1.42 -22.95 -8.57
C CYS A 105 2.71 -22.35 -8.00
N ARG A 106 3.65 -23.20 -7.55
CA ARG A 106 5.00 -22.77 -7.10
C ARG A 106 5.70 -21.92 -8.14
N LEU A 107 5.71 -22.36 -9.40
CA LEU A 107 6.38 -21.61 -10.49
C LEU A 107 5.70 -20.28 -10.76
N ARG A 108 4.36 -20.22 -10.75
CA ARG A 108 3.61 -18.96 -10.90
C ARG A 108 3.90 -17.99 -9.76
N CYS A 109 3.90 -18.46 -8.51
CA CYS A 109 4.28 -17.66 -7.33
C CYS A 109 5.70 -17.10 -7.47
N PHE A 110 6.64 -17.94 -7.87
CA PHE A 110 8.02 -17.53 -8.13
C PHE A 110 8.09 -16.45 -9.22
N LEU A 111 7.38 -16.62 -10.35
CA LEU A 111 7.40 -15.67 -11.45
C LEU A 111 6.92 -14.28 -11.03
N VAL A 112 5.82 -14.20 -10.29
CA VAL A 112 5.25 -12.94 -9.82
C VAL A 112 6.22 -12.24 -8.85
N ALA A 113 6.76 -12.98 -7.86
CA ALA A 113 7.73 -12.43 -6.91
C ALA A 113 9.04 -11.99 -7.58
N PHE A 114 9.56 -12.81 -8.49
CA PHE A 114 10.80 -12.51 -9.20
C PHE A 114 10.64 -11.34 -10.16
N GLY A 115 9.51 -11.26 -10.88
CA GLY A 115 9.16 -10.11 -11.71
C GLY A 115 9.09 -8.81 -10.90
N ALA A 116 8.41 -8.82 -9.76
CA ALA A 116 8.33 -7.68 -8.86
C ALA A 116 9.72 -7.24 -8.36
N ALA A 117 10.58 -8.19 -7.97
CA ALA A 117 11.94 -7.90 -7.52
C ALA A 117 12.81 -7.28 -8.62
N LEU A 118 12.73 -7.80 -9.85
CA LEU A 118 13.47 -7.26 -11.00
C LEU A 118 13.03 -5.85 -11.35
N VAL A 119 11.71 -5.61 -11.36
CA VAL A 119 11.11 -4.28 -11.61
C VAL A 119 11.58 -3.30 -10.56
N LEU A 120 11.41 -3.66 -9.29
CA LEU A 120 11.80 -2.81 -8.18
C LEU A 120 13.27 -2.44 -8.26
N TYR A 121 14.15 -3.41 -8.52
CA TYR A 121 15.59 -3.20 -8.63
C TYR A 121 15.94 -2.30 -9.82
N SER A 122 15.41 -2.58 -11.01
CA SER A 122 15.73 -1.83 -12.24
C SER A 122 15.23 -0.37 -12.17
N LYS A 123 14.04 -0.15 -11.61
CA LYS A 123 13.45 1.19 -11.48
C LYS A 123 14.10 2.00 -10.36
N SER A 124 14.49 1.37 -9.25
CA SER A 124 15.28 2.02 -8.21
C SER A 124 16.59 2.59 -8.77
N LEU A 125 17.26 1.85 -9.63
CA LEU A 125 18.49 2.31 -10.28
C LEU A 125 18.32 3.61 -11.06
N LYS A 126 17.23 3.72 -11.82
CA LYS A 126 16.97 4.92 -12.62
C LYS A 126 16.73 6.14 -11.75
N ILE A 127 15.97 5.96 -10.66
CA ILE A 127 15.71 7.04 -9.70
C ILE A 127 17.00 7.45 -8.99
N ILE A 128 17.81 6.49 -8.57
CA ILE A 128 19.12 6.76 -7.96
C ILE A 128 19.98 7.55 -8.95
N ALA A 129 20.13 7.06 -10.18
CA ALA A 129 20.91 7.74 -11.20
C ALA A 129 20.40 9.16 -11.48
N PHE A 130 19.09 9.34 -11.58
CA PHE A 130 18.48 10.66 -11.78
C PHE A 130 18.81 11.62 -10.63
N ALA A 131 18.66 11.18 -9.39
CA ALA A 131 18.92 12.02 -8.22
C ALA A 131 20.42 12.28 -7.97
N GLU A 132 21.30 11.32 -8.29
CA GLU A 132 22.75 11.49 -8.13
C GLU A 132 23.36 12.50 -9.10
N HIS A 133 22.77 12.67 -10.29
CA HIS A 133 23.24 13.67 -11.26
C HIS A 133 22.98 15.12 -10.82
N VAL A 134 22.12 15.33 -9.83
CA VAL A 134 21.76 16.65 -9.34
C VAL A 134 21.81 16.62 -7.79
N PRO A 135 22.93 17.02 -7.17
CA PRO A 135 23.10 16.95 -5.70
C PRO A 135 22.00 17.64 -4.92
N MET A 136 21.45 18.74 -5.43
CA MET A 136 20.33 19.45 -4.83
C MET A 136 19.06 18.61 -4.80
N LEU A 137 18.81 17.79 -5.86
CA LEU A 137 17.65 16.89 -5.92
C LEU A 137 17.77 15.77 -4.90
N ARG A 138 18.96 15.19 -4.72
CA ARG A 138 19.23 14.22 -3.67
C ARG A 138 18.96 14.80 -2.29
N ALA A 139 19.48 15.99 -2.00
CA ALA A 139 19.24 16.69 -0.74
C ALA A 139 17.73 16.91 -0.53
N LYS A 140 17.02 17.37 -1.56
CA LYS A 140 15.58 17.62 -1.53
C LYS A 140 14.75 16.35 -1.26
N ILE A 141 15.10 15.21 -1.85
CA ILE A 141 14.41 13.93 -1.63
C ILE A 141 14.65 13.40 -0.20
N ASN A 142 15.79 13.75 0.41
CA ASN A 142 16.13 13.37 1.78
C ASN A 142 15.58 14.33 2.86
N GLU A 143 15.12 15.50 2.48
CA GLU A 143 14.54 16.44 3.46
C GLU A 143 13.25 15.87 4.06
N PRO A 144 13.09 15.94 5.39
CA PRO A 144 11.80 15.66 6.02
C PRO A 144 10.78 16.72 5.61
N ASP A 145 9.54 16.30 5.44
CA ASP A 145 8.45 17.23 5.12
C ASP A 145 7.17 16.81 5.83
N SER A 146 6.79 17.60 6.84
CA SER A 146 5.56 17.34 7.62
C SER A 146 4.29 17.53 6.80
N LYS A 147 4.32 18.37 5.76
CA LYS A 147 3.22 18.58 4.82
C LYS A 147 2.91 17.30 4.02
N TYR A 148 3.93 16.48 3.79
CA TYR A 148 3.87 15.31 2.93
C TYR A 148 4.05 13.98 3.69
N ASP A 149 4.11 14.03 5.01
CA ASP A 149 4.37 12.86 5.87
C ASP A 149 5.61 12.09 5.38
N MET A 150 6.65 12.84 5.01
CA MET A 150 7.93 12.30 4.56
C MET A 150 8.95 12.36 5.68
N GLU A 151 9.53 11.20 6.02
CA GLU A 151 10.65 11.13 6.95
C GLU A 151 11.96 11.54 6.27
N GLU A 152 12.92 12.00 7.08
CA GLU A 152 14.27 12.30 6.62
C GLU A 152 14.97 11.05 6.08
N GLY A 153 15.72 11.19 4.98
CA GLY A 153 16.59 10.14 4.47
C GLY A 153 15.93 9.16 3.50
N PHE A 154 14.79 9.48 2.89
CA PHE A 154 14.11 8.58 1.96
C PHE A 154 15.00 8.10 0.80
N PHE A 155 15.79 9.00 0.19
CA PHE A 155 16.71 8.62 -0.89
C PHE A 155 17.79 7.66 -0.39
N ASP A 156 18.35 7.94 0.78
CA ASP A 156 19.40 7.13 1.37
C ASP A 156 18.85 5.74 1.78
N ASP A 157 17.60 5.64 2.21
CA ASP A 157 16.91 4.37 2.43
C ASP A 157 16.73 3.56 1.12
N VAL A 158 16.39 4.24 0.03
CA VAL A 158 16.31 3.61 -1.29
C VAL A 158 17.69 3.09 -1.71
N LEU A 159 18.72 3.92 -1.58
CA LEU A 159 20.09 3.58 -1.92
C LEU A 159 20.63 2.45 -1.04
N ALA A 160 20.36 2.48 0.28
CA ALA A 160 20.72 1.42 1.21
C ALA A 160 20.03 0.10 0.85
N GLY A 161 18.72 0.13 0.54
CA GLY A 161 17.97 -1.05 0.10
C GLY A 161 18.54 -1.64 -1.20
N TYR A 162 18.90 -0.77 -2.14
CA TYR A 162 19.55 -1.17 -3.39
C TYR A 162 20.93 -1.78 -3.17
N SER A 163 21.72 -1.25 -2.25
CA SER A 163 23.11 -1.61 -2.04
C SER A 163 23.33 -2.76 -1.04
N ARG A 164 22.28 -3.31 -0.42
CA ARG A 164 22.42 -4.42 0.55
C ARG A 164 22.81 -5.74 -0.13
N ILE A 165 23.84 -6.39 0.41
CA ILE A 165 24.37 -7.66 -0.11
C ILE A 165 23.30 -8.77 -0.09
N CYS A 166 22.47 -8.84 0.95
CA CYS A 166 21.42 -9.85 1.04
C CYS A 166 20.38 -9.73 -0.10
N ASN A 167 20.05 -8.52 -0.54
CA ASN A 167 19.16 -8.31 -1.67
C ASN A 167 19.80 -8.78 -2.99
N TYR A 168 21.11 -8.60 -3.15
CA TYR A 168 21.85 -9.13 -4.29
C TYR A 168 21.86 -10.64 -4.31
N GLN A 169 22.13 -11.28 -3.17
CA GLN A 169 22.14 -12.73 -3.05
C GLN A 169 20.77 -13.31 -3.38
N SER A 170 19.69 -12.70 -2.87
CA SER A 170 18.32 -13.12 -3.18
C SER A 170 17.99 -13.05 -4.67
N ILE A 171 18.38 -11.95 -5.35
CA ILE A 171 18.15 -11.81 -6.79
C ILE A 171 19.00 -12.81 -7.58
N LEU A 172 20.25 -13.05 -7.20
CA LEU A 172 21.11 -14.03 -7.86
C LEU A 172 20.62 -15.47 -7.66
N GLN A 173 20.11 -15.81 -6.48
CA GLN A 173 19.48 -17.10 -6.21
C GLN A 173 18.20 -17.29 -7.02
N ALA A 174 17.36 -16.25 -7.09
CA ALA A 174 16.17 -16.25 -7.94
C ALA A 174 16.52 -16.38 -9.42
N ASP A 175 17.58 -15.70 -9.91
CA ASP A 175 18.06 -15.87 -11.29
C ASP A 175 18.60 -17.28 -11.54
N ALA A 176 19.24 -17.91 -10.56
CA ALA A 176 19.70 -19.30 -10.66
C ALA A 176 18.51 -20.27 -10.73
N PHE A 177 17.50 -20.07 -9.87
CA PHE A 177 16.27 -20.85 -9.89
C PHE A 177 15.54 -20.70 -11.24
N TRP A 178 15.38 -19.47 -11.75
CA TRP A 178 14.82 -19.22 -13.08
C TRP A 178 15.56 -20.00 -14.19
N ARG A 179 16.90 -19.99 -14.17
CA ARG A 179 17.70 -20.71 -15.17
C ARG A 179 17.50 -22.21 -15.13
N ALA A 180 17.38 -22.78 -13.92
CA ALA A 180 17.13 -24.20 -13.72
C ALA A 180 15.76 -24.62 -14.22
N HIS A 181 14.71 -23.78 -14.02
CA HIS A 181 13.32 -24.12 -14.32
C HIS A 181 12.73 -23.34 -15.52
N ARG A 182 13.59 -22.71 -16.35
CA ARG A 182 13.15 -21.78 -17.39
C ARG A 182 12.15 -22.36 -18.41
N ARG A 183 12.31 -23.66 -18.74
CA ARG A 183 11.41 -24.34 -19.70
C ARG A 183 10.04 -24.54 -19.11
N GLU A 184 9.99 -25.02 -17.88
CA GLU A 184 8.76 -25.28 -17.12
C GLU A 184 8.03 -23.97 -16.83
N ALA A 185 8.76 -22.95 -16.36
CA ALA A 185 8.21 -21.62 -16.09
C ALA A 185 7.64 -20.97 -17.36
N HIS A 186 8.32 -21.14 -18.50
CA HIS A 186 7.82 -20.64 -19.79
C HIS A 186 6.59 -21.42 -20.25
N ALA A 187 6.55 -22.74 -20.09
CA ALA A 187 5.39 -23.56 -20.42
C ALA A 187 4.16 -23.14 -19.60
N VAL A 188 4.32 -23.02 -18.28
CA VAL A 188 3.24 -22.56 -17.37
C VAL A 188 2.74 -21.15 -17.73
N ALA A 189 3.63 -20.24 -18.13
CA ALA A 189 3.25 -18.90 -18.55
C ALA A 189 2.53 -18.91 -19.91
N CYS A 190 2.96 -19.73 -20.85
CA CYS A 190 2.33 -19.85 -22.16
C CYS A 190 0.95 -20.54 -22.08
N GLU A 191 0.80 -21.56 -21.26
CA GLU A 191 -0.47 -22.25 -21.03
C GLU A 191 -1.52 -21.32 -20.41
N ALA A 192 -1.11 -20.48 -19.45
CA ALA A 192 -1.98 -19.50 -18.82
C ALA A 192 -2.31 -18.31 -19.74
N GLY A 193 -1.43 -18.01 -20.73
CA GLY A 193 -1.63 -16.94 -21.70
C GLY A 193 -1.61 -15.51 -21.13
N GLY A 194 -2.06 -14.54 -21.91
CA GLY A 194 -2.35 -13.17 -21.45
C GLY A 194 -1.22 -12.50 -20.68
N ASP A 195 -1.50 -12.10 -19.45
CA ASP A 195 -0.57 -11.37 -18.57
C ASP A 195 0.61 -12.23 -18.10
N TRP A 196 0.48 -13.55 -18.07
CA TRP A 196 1.57 -14.48 -17.76
C TRP A 196 2.65 -14.49 -18.83
N ALA A 197 2.27 -14.44 -20.09
CA ALA A 197 3.22 -14.32 -21.21
C ALA A 197 3.96 -12.97 -21.14
N TRP A 198 3.26 -11.89 -20.85
CA TRP A 198 3.86 -10.58 -20.59
C TRP A 198 4.89 -10.64 -19.44
N LEU A 199 4.55 -11.30 -18.32
CA LEU A 199 5.46 -11.44 -17.19
C LEU A 199 6.72 -12.21 -17.54
N ALA A 200 6.59 -13.31 -18.27
CA ALA A 200 7.74 -14.10 -18.74
C ALA A 200 8.66 -13.28 -19.63
N ASP A 201 8.12 -12.45 -20.52
CA ASP A 201 8.86 -11.53 -21.36
C ASP A 201 9.54 -10.42 -20.57
N LEU A 202 8.84 -9.83 -19.59
CA LEU A 202 9.38 -8.84 -18.67
C LEU A 202 10.61 -9.39 -17.93
N ILE A 203 10.49 -10.58 -17.34
CA ILE A 203 11.59 -11.25 -16.65
C ILE A 203 12.75 -11.49 -17.60
N ARG A 204 12.50 -12.02 -18.80
CA ARG A 204 13.53 -12.30 -19.80
C ARG A 204 14.35 -11.06 -20.16
N HIS A 205 13.69 -9.92 -20.35
CA HIS A 205 14.36 -8.67 -20.73
C HIS A 205 15.11 -8.02 -19.56
N GLN A 206 14.50 -7.98 -18.40
CA GLN A 206 15.08 -7.25 -17.26
C GLN A 206 16.20 -8.01 -16.54
N ARG A 207 16.11 -9.35 -16.42
CA ARG A 207 17.09 -10.14 -15.67
C ARG A 207 18.53 -9.97 -16.16
N HIS A 208 18.72 -9.87 -17.46
CA HIS A 208 20.07 -9.70 -18.04
C HIS A 208 20.67 -8.34 -17.71
N ALA A 209 19.86 -7.29 -17.75
CA ALA A 209 20.29 -5.94 -17.42
C ALA A 209 20.60 -5.83 -15.91
N VAL A 210 19.72 -6.36 -15.07
CA VAL A 210 19.90 -6.39 -13.62
C VAL A 210 21.14 -7.19 -13.23
N ARG A 211 21.32 -8.39 -13.78
CA ARG A 211 22.48 -9.24 -13.49
C ARG A 211 23.81 -8.57 -13.87
N ARG A 212 23.92 -7.97 -15.05
CA ARG A 212 25.13 -7.25 -15.48
C ARG A 212 25.49 -6.12 -14.53
N ARG A 213 24.49 -5.36 -14.09
CA ARG A 213 24.69 -4.25 -13.14
C ARG A 213 25.03 -4.71 -11.75
N LEU A 214 24.41 -5.80 -11.27
CA LEU A 214 24.75 -6.44 -9.98
C LEU A 214 26.21 -6.88 -9.96
N LEU A 215 26.68 -7.55 -11.00
CA LEU A 215 28.06 -7.98 -11.12
C LEU A 215 29.03 -6.79 -11.15
N HIS A 216 28.66 -5.70 -11.82
CA HIS A 216 29.45 -4.47 -11.85
C HIS A 216 29.56 -3.82 -10.48
N VAL A 217 28.45 -3.73 -9.73
CA VAL A 217 28.42 -3.17 -8.36
C VAL A 217 29.24 -4.03 -7.41
N LEU A 218 29.10 -5.36 -7.48
CA LEU A 218 29.92 -6.28 -6.70
C LEU A 218 31.41 -6.13 -7.01
N TRP A 219 31.76 -6.02 -8.29
CA TRP A 219 33.14 -5.83 -8.72
C TRP A 219 33.70 -4.48 -8.26
N GLN A 220 32.92 -3.38 -8.36
CA GLN A 220 33.33 -2.07 -7.86
C GLN A 220 33.54 -2.10 -6.33
N ARG A 221 32.69 -2.80 -5.56
CA ARG A 221 32.86 -2.96 -4.12
C ARG A 221 34.12 -3.75 -3.77
N LEU A 222 34.32 -4.89 -4.42
CA LEU A 222 35.56 -5.66 -4.24
C LEU A 222 36.79 -4.79 -4.53
N ARG A 223 36.74 -4.00 -5.59
CA ARG A 223 37.84 -3.08 -5.96
C ARG A 223 38.00 -1.92 -4.99
N HIS A 224 36.91 -1.44 -4.40
CA HIS A 224 36.94 -0.39 -3.37
C HIS A 224 37.45 -0.93 -2.03
N ASP A 225 37.02 -2.12 -1.65
CA ASP A 225 37.49 -2.79 -0.43
C ASP A 225 38.98 -3.12 -0.52
N TRP A 226 39.50 -3.50 -1.69
CA TRP A 226 40.95 -3.68 -1.92
C TRP A 226 41.72 -2.35 -1.82
N ARG A 227 41.17 -1.24 -2.29
CA ARG A 227 41.77 0.09 -2.15
C ARG A 227 41.69 0.58 -0.70
N ALA A 228 40.57 0.33 -0.02
CA ALA A 228 40.40 0.63 1.40
C ALA A 228 41.35 -0.20 2.27
N PHE A 229 41.58 -1.49 1.93
CA PHE A 229 42.55 -2.35 2.63
C PHE A 229 43.98 -1.82 2.46
N GLY A 230 44.35 -1.35 1.26
CA GLY A 230 45.63 -0.70 1.02
C GLY A 230 45.81 0.62 1.75
N GLN A 231 44.74 1.41 1.94
CA GLN A 231 44.73 2.66 2.70
C GLN A 231 44.61 2.44 4.22
N ALA A 232 43.94 1.37 4.66
CA ALA A 232 43.80 0.99 6.08
C ALA A 232 45.15 0.57 6.71
N MET A 233 46.06 0.03 5.90
CA MET A 233 47.44 -0.23 6.36
C MET A 233 48.24 1.04 6.65
N LEU A 234 47.81 2.18 6.15
CA LEU A 234 48.50 3.48 6.30
C LEU A 234 47.85 4.43 7.31
N SER A 235 46.71 4.05 7.94
CA SER A 235 46.01 4.95 8.88
C SER A 235 45.24 4.23 9.99
N PRO A 236 45.89 3.91 11.12
CA PRO A 236 45.24 3.19 12.23
C PRO A 236 44.20 4.01 13.02
N PHE A 237 44.03 5.30 12.75
CA PHE A 237 43.19 6.19 13.57
C PHE A 237 41.75 6.47 13.02
N ARG A 238 41.39 5.99 11.83
CA ARG A 238 40.06 6.22 11.26
C ARG A 238 39.03 5.12 11.44
N GLN A 239 39.43 3.94 11.87
CA GLN A 239 38.57 2.76 11.95
C GLN A 239 37.65 2.70 13.18
N ALA A 240 37.93 3.47 14.24
CA ALA A 240 37.13 3.41 15.46
C ALA A 240 35.72 4.02 15.33
N ARG A 241 35.45 4.81 14.29
CA ARG A 241 34.19 5.55 14.15
C ARG A 241 33.13 4.81 13.30
N HIS A 242 33.55 4.01 12.33
CA HIS A 242 32.64 3.26 11.46
C HIS A 242 32.21 1.89 12.00
N GLY A 243 32.97 1.30 12.91
CA GLY A 243 32.63 0.02 13.53
C GLY A 243 31.44 0.06 14.48
N LEU A 244 31.13 1.25 15.04
CA LEU A 244 30.01 1.40 15.99
C LEU A 244 28.67 1.53 15.28
N GLU A 245 28.64 2.08 14.08
CA GLU A 245 27.40 2.26 13.29
C GLU A 245 26.94 0.95 12.63
N SER A 246 27.85 0.07 12.23
CA SER A 246 27.50 -1.23 11.65
C SER A 246 26.97 -2.24 12.68
N LEU A 247 27.48 -2.19 13.91
CA LEU A 247 27.01 -3.05 15.02
C LEU A 247 25.63 -2.67 15.54
N LEU A 248 25.22 -1.40 15.39
CA LEU A 248 23.87 -0.93 15.72
C LEU A 248 22.85 -1.30 14.63
N GLY A 249 23.29 -1.38 13.36
CA GLY A 249 22.44 -1.79 12.23
C GLY A 249 22.04 -3.26 12.30
N ASP A 250 22.94 -4.15 12.72
CA ASP A 250 22.68 -5.61 12.77
C ASP A 250 21.77 -6.03 13.93
N ARG A 251 21.75 -5.29 15.04
CA ARG A 251 20.86 -5.58 16.18
C ARG A 251 19.44 -5.07 16.03
N LEU A 252 19.20 -4.11 15.13
CA LEU A 252 17.86 -3.64 14.79
C LEU A 252 17.13 -4.57 13.80
N ALA A 253 17.85 -5.52 13.22
CA ALA A 253 17.31 -6.47 12.25
C ALA A 253 16.60 -7.66 12.87
N ASP A 254 16.90 -7.99 14.13
CA ASP A 254 16.31 -9.14 14.85
C ASP A 254 15.04 -8.79 15.64
N ALA A 255 14.58 -7.54 15.59
CA ALA A 255 13.27 -7.19 16.12
C ALA A 255 12.19 -7.77 15.21
N GLN A 256 11.87 -9.04 15.39
CA GLN A 256 10.63 -9.63 14.91
C GLN A 256 9.48 -8.82 15.48
N VAL A 257 8.75 -8.11 14.63
CA VAL A 257 7.41 -7.65 14.99
C VAL A 257 6.54 -8.90 14.96
N ALA A 258 6.50 -9.60 16.09
CA ALA A 258 5.60 -10.69 16.33
C ALA A 258 4.18 -10.10 16.45
N GLY A 259 3.41 -10.25 15.41
CA GLY A 259 1.98 -10.07 15.41
C GLY A 259 1.44 -10.94 14.32
N GLN A 260 0.93 -12.14 14.66
CA GLN A 260 -0.01 -12.80 13.76
C GLN A 260 -1.16 -11.82 13.51
N PRO A 261 -1.73 -11.76 12.28
CA PRO A 261 -2.97 -11.03 12.05
C PRO A 261 -4.01 -11.67 12.98
N THR A 262 -4.22 -11.05 14.10
CA THR A 262 -5.34 -11.38 14.96
C THR A 262 -6.54 -10.74 14.30
N ASP A 263 -7.46 -11.55 13.78
CA ASP A 263 -8.79 -11.11 13.40
C ASP A 263 -9.41 -10.44 14.64
N ALA A 264 -9.16 -9.14 14.81
CA ALA A 264 -9.62 -8.42 16.00
C ALA A 264 -11.15 -8.37 16.04
N ILE A 265 -11.79 -8.42 14.86
CA ILE A 265 -13.26 -8.46 14.78
C ILE A 265 -13.71 -9.91 14.80
N THR A 266 -14.19 -10.38 15.97
CA THR A 266 -14.67 -11.74 16.16
C THR A 266 -15.98 -11.99 15.41
N SER A 267 -16.32 -13.28 15.18
CA SER A 267 -17.58 -13.68 14.53
C SER A 267 -18.82 -13.15 15.26
N GLU A 268 -18.76 -13.02 16.59
CA GLU A 268 -19.85 -12.46 17.40
C GLU A 268 -20.04 -10.95 17.15
N VAL A 269 -18.93 -10.19 17.09
CA VAL A 269 -18.96 -8.75 16.75
C VAL A 269 -19.47 -8.56 15.34
N LEU A 270 -19.07 -9.42 14.38
CA LEU A 270 -19.56 -9.41 13.01
C LEU A 270 -21.07 -9.66 12.93
N ALA A 271 -21.59 -10.65 13.63
CA ALA A 271 -23.02 -10.96 13.65
C ALA A 271 -23.84 -9.80 14.21
N ASN A 272 -23.37 -9.19 15.31
CA ASN A 272 -24.00 -8.02 15.92
C ASN A 272 -23.95 -6.79 14.98
N LEU A 273 -22.81 -6.59 14.30
CA LEU A 273 -22.65 -5.52 13.34
C LEU A 273 -23.60 -5.67 12.14
N ARG A 274 -23.76 -6.92 11.61
CA ARG A 274 -24.62 -7.19 10.45
C ARG A 274 -26.07 -6.76 10.68
N SER A 275 -26.62 -6.98 11.88
CA SER A 275 -28.00 -6.59 12.23
C SER A 275 -28.19 -5.06 12.20
N ARG A 276 -27.12 -4.30 12.22
CA ARG A 276 -27.12 -2.82 12.26
C ARG A 276 -26.77 -2.19 10.90
N LEU A 277 -26.10 -2.92 10.00
CA LEU A 277 -25.67 -2.40 8.70
C LEU A 277 -26.86 -2.24 7.75
N GLN A 278 -26.84 -1.16 6.97
CA GLN A 278 -27.79 -0.87 5.90
C GLN A 278 -27.04 -0.56 4.60
N PRO A 279 -27.63 -0.93 3.44
CA PRO A 279 -27.05 -0.54 2.15
C PRO A 279 -26.77 0.96 2.09
N GLY A 280 -25.58 1.32 1.63
CA GLY A 280 -25.10 2.70 1.63
C GLY A 280 -24.30 3.11 2.87
N ASP A 281 -24.15 2.25 3.89
CA ASP A 281 -23.24 2.55 4.99
C ASP A 281 -21.79 2.57 4.48
N VAL A 282 -21.02 3.60 4.88
CA VAL A 282 -19.60 3.74 4.59
C VAL A 282 -18.80 3.11 5.73
N LEU A 283 -17.94 2.17 5.39
CA LEU A 283 -17.03 1.52 6.33
C LEU A 283 -15.64 2.13 6.16
N LEU A 284 -15.11 2.71 7.24
CA LEU A 284 -13.72 3.11 7.29
C LEU A 284 -12.98 2.15 8.19
N VAL A 285 -11.94 1.55 7.67
CA VAL A 285 -11.20 0.48 8.36
C VAL A 285 -9.72 0.79 8.46
N ARG A 286 -9.08 0.14 9.42
CA ARG A 286 -7.64 0.12 9.58
C ARG A 286 -7.18 -1.27 9.97
N GLU A 287 -6.17 -1.75 9.27
CA GLU A 287 -5.42 -2.94 9.62
C GLU A 287 -4.01 -2.52 10.03
N ASP A 288 -3.66 -2.78 11.29
CA ASP A 288 -2.34 -2.49 11.81
C ASP A 288 -1.36 -3.50 11.19
N GLY A 289 -0.31 -2.98 10.55
CA GLY A 289 0.74 -3.82 9.97
C GLY A 289 0.64 -4.10 8.48
N ARG A 290 -0.38 -3.61 7.77
CA ARG A 290 -0.34 -3.59 6.30
C ARG A 290 0.61 -2.51 5.80
N LEU A 291 1.44 -2.86 4.81
CA LEU A 291 2.31 -1.89 4.13
C LEU A 291 1.49 -0.80 3.42
N THR A 292 0.32 -1.15 2.91
CA THR A 292 -0.62 -0.23 2.27
C THR A 292 -1.24 0.77 3.24
N ALA A 293 -1.29 0.46 4.54
CA ALA A 293 -1.72 1.41 5.58
C ALA A 293 -0.80 2.63 5.69
N ALA A 294 0.46 2.53 5.20
CA ALA A 294 1.40 3.63 5.14
C ALA A 294 1.20 4.55 3.92
N LEU A 295 0.30 4.21 3.00
CA LEU A 295 0.11 4.94 1.75
C LEU A 295 -0.82 6.15 1.91
N LEU A 296 -1.74 6.12 2.87
CA LEU A 296 -2.69 7.19 3.13
C LEU A 296 -2.34 7.91 4.43
N PRO A 297 -2.28 9.25 4.43
CA PRO A 297 -2.15 9.99 5.67
C PRO A 297 -3.44 9.85 6.49
N GLY A 298 -3.30 9.63 7.78
CA GLY A 298 -4.42 9.52 8.70
C GLY A 298 -4.51 8.17 9.42
N PHE A 299 -5.46 8.08 10.34
CA PHE A 299 -5.72 6.85 11.09
C PHE A 299 -6.46 5.82 10.24
N TRP A 300 -7.51 6.25 9.51
CA TRP A 300 -8.35 5.38 8.69
C TRP A 300 -7.72 5.19 7.32
N THR A 301 -7.27 3.97 7.05
CA THR A 301 -6.41 3.68 5.89
C THR A 301 -7.14 3.10 4.69
N HIS A 302 -8.40 2.69 4.86
CA HIS A 302 -9.19 2.15 3.76
C HIS A 302 -10.68 2.48 3.96
N ALA A 303 -11.41 2.54 2.84
CA ALA A 303 -12.84 2.82 2.80
C ALA A 303 -13.56 1.82 1.89
N ALA A 304 -14.75 1.38 2.30
CA ALA A 304 -15.63 0.52 1.53
C ALA A 304 -17.08 0.99 1.68
N LEU A 305 -17.92 0.65 0.70
CA LEU A 305 -19.34 0.93 0.72
C LEU A 305 -20.12 -0.39 0.89
N PHE A 306 -20.97 -0.46 1.91
CA PHE A 306 -21.78 -1.64 2.14
C PHE A 306 -22.97 -1.69 1.17
N LEU A 307 -23.13 -2.82 0.50
CA LEU A 307 -24.15 -3.05 -0.50
C LEU A 307 -25.37 -3.84 0.05
N GLY A 308 -25.18 -4.57 1.14
CA GLY A 308 -26.14 -5.61 1.57
C GLY A 308 -26.05 -6.86 0.71
N GLY A 309 -27.16 -7.54 0.49
CA GLY A 309 -27.27 -8.66 -0.44
C GLY A 309 -27.88 -8.23 -1.77
N ARG A 310 -27.86 -9.14 -2.76
CA ARG A 310 -28.49 -8.90 -4.06
C ARG A 310 -29.95 -8.49 -3.94
N ARG A 311 -30.68 -9.12 -3.00
CA ARG A 311 -32.08 -8.76 -2.70
C ARG A 311 -32.24 -7.34 -2.20
N ASP A 312 -31.30 -6.83 -1.39
CA ASP A 312 -31.33 -5.45 -0.90
C ASP A 312 -31.18 -4.48 -2.08
N LEU A 313 -30.31 -4.80 -3.04
CA LEU A 313 -30.09 -4.01 -4.25
C LEU A 313 -31.33 -4.04 -5.19
N GLU A 314 -32.04 -5.19 -5.25
CA GLU A 314 -33.31 -5.30 -5.98
C GLU A 314 -34.39 -4.43 -5.37
N VAL A 315 -34.54 -4.41 -4.04
CA VAL A 315 -35.46 -3.55 -3.31
C VAL A 315 -35.18 -2.07 -3.56
N LEU A 316 -33.90 -1.70 -3.70
CA LEU A 316 -33.48 -0.34 -4.07
C LEU A 316 -33.66 -0.03 -5.56
N GLY A 317 -34.17 -0.97 -6.39
CA GLY A 317 -34.39 -0.78 -7.82
C GLY A 317 -33.12 -0.77 -8.66
N LEU A 318 -31.99 -1.20 -8.10
CA LEU A 318 -30.68 -1.10 -8.75
C LEU A 318 -30.49 -2.09 -9.91
N HIS A 319 -31.28 -3.15 -9.98
CA HIS A 319 -31.26 -4.11 -11.08
C HIS A 319 -31.61 -3.47 -12.45
N SER A 320 -32.34 -2.35 -12.46
CA SER A 320 -32.67 -1.58 -13.64
C SER A 320 -31.87 -0.27 -13.80
N HIS A 321 -30.95 0.00 -12.90
CA HIS A 321 -30.15 1.23 -12.93
C HIS A 321 -29.14 1.19 -14.11
N PRO A 322 -29.04 2.25 -14.95
CA PRO A 322 -28.25 2.25 -16.19
C PRO A 322 -26.77 1.87 -16.00
N HIS A 323 -26.15 2.25 -14.89
CA HIS A 323 -24.75 1.93 -14.59
C HIS A 323 -24.59 0.53 -13.98
N VAL A 324 -25.65 -0.11 -13.52
CA VAL A 324 -25.61 -1.39 -12.81
C VAL A 324 -25.99 -2.56 -13.69
N VAL A 325 -26.93 -2.36 -14.64
CA VAL A 325 -27.45 -3.42 -15.52
C VAL A 325 -26.35 -4.26 -16.17
N ARG A 326 -25.30 -3.60 -16.68
CA ARG A 326 -24.16 -4.30 -17.32
C ARG A 326 -23.33 -5.16 -16.36
N HIS A 327 -23.32 -4.80 -15.07
CA HIS A 327 -22.55 -5.46 -14.03
C HIS A 327 -23.43 -6.35 -13.13
N TRP A 328 -24.74 -6.43 -13.41
CA TRP A 328 -25.65 -7.18 -12.55
C TRP A 328 -25.29 -8.64 -12.39
N HIS A 329 -24.74 -9.24 -13.43
CA HIS A 329 -24.27 -10.64 -13.43
C HIS A 329 -23.01 -10.86 -12.58
N GLU A 330 -22.22 -9.80 -12.34
CA GLU A 330 -21.02 -9.86 -11.51
C GLU A 330 -21.35 -9.79 -10.00
N ILE A 331 -22.58 -9.37 -9.65
CA ILE A 331 -23.04 -9.33 -8.27
C ILE A 331 -23.41 -10.77 -7.85
N PRO A 332 -22.72 -11.36 -6.86
CA PRO A 332 -23.01 -12.74 -6.44
C PRO A 332 -24.46 -12.92 -6.01
N GLU A 333 -25.08 -14.02 -6.42
CA GLU A 333 -26.45 -14.38 -5.98
C GLU A 333 -26.46 -14.72 -4.49
N SER A 334 -25.43 -15.44 -4.04
CA SER A 334 -25.19 -15.70 -2.63
C SER A 334 -24.23 -14.65 -2.06
N SER A 335 -24.75 -13.77 -1.24
CA SER A 335 -23.96 -12.69 -0.60
C SER A 335 -23.25 -13.14 0.68
N GLY A 336 -23.27 -14.46 0.97
CA GLY A 336 -22.85 -14.93 2.29
C GLY A 336 -23.78 -14.45 3.41
N PRO A 337 -23.54 -14.84 4.66
CA PRO A 337 -24.39 -14.50 5.80
C PRO A 337 -24.34 -13.01 6.15
N LEU A 338 -23.25 -12.32 5.81
CA LEU A 338 -23.01 -10.94 6.25
C LEU A 338 -23.27 -9.87 5.18
N GLY A 339 -23.36 -10.24 3.89
CA GLY A 339 -23.58 -9.31 2.78
C GLY A 339 -22.30 -8.93 2.03
N LEU A 340 -22.42 -7.96 1.12
CA LEU A 340 -21.40 -7.55 0.19
C LEU A 340 -20.96 -6.10 0.45
N VAL A 341 -19.73 -5.79 0.08
CA VAL A 341 -19.18 -4.43 -0.02
C VAL A 341 -18.63 -4.19 -1.41
N ILE A 342 -18.59 -2.93 -1.83
CA ILE A 342 -17.80 -2.49 -2.98
C ILE A 342 -16.66 -1.62 -2.48
N GLU A 343 -15.47 -1.87 -2.98
CA GLU A 343 -14.25 -1.21 -2.54
C GLU A 343 -13.22 -1.13 -3.65
N ALA A 344 -12.42 -0.07 -3.64
CA ALA A 344 -11.28 0.06 -4.53
C ALA A 344 -10.05 -0.52 -3.84
N LEU A 345 -9.60 -1.65 -4.35
CA LEU A 345 -8.37 -2.35 -3.96
C LEU A 345 -7.53 -2.60 -5.21
N PHE A 346 -6.32 -3.10 -5.02
CA PHE A 346 -5.56 -3.68 -6.12
C PHE A 346 -6.24 -4.98 -6.58
N PRO A 347 -6.39 -5.21 -7.86
CA PRO A 347 -6.01 -4.34 -9.00
C PRO A 347 -7.07 -3.30 -9.38
N CYS A 348 -8.31 -3.41 -8.89
CA CYS A 348 -9.43 -2.57 -9.35
C CYS A 348 -10.53 -2.45 -8.30
N VAL A 349 -11.54 -1.65 -8.62
CA VAL A 349 -12.80 -1.61 -7.87
C VAL A 349 -13.50 -2.95 -8.01
N GLN A 350 -13.86 -3.57 -6.89
CA GLN A 350 -14.41 -4.93 -6.85
C GLN A 350 -15.46 -5.10 -5.75
N ILE A 351 -16.31 -6.10 -5.92
CA ILE A 351 -17.28 -6.53 -4.92
C ILE A 351 -16.65 -7.67 -4.11
N ASN A 352 -16.67 -7.53 -2.80
CA ASN A 352 -16.16 -8.54 -1.88
C ASN A 352 -17.21 -8.89 -0.81
N PRO A 353 -17.17 -10.12 -0.23
CA PRO A 353 -17.91 -10.42 0.98
C PRO A 353 -17.48 -9.49 2.12
N LEU A 354 -18.45 -9.07 2.94
CA LEU A 354 -18.18 -8.20 4.09
C LEU A 354 -17.13 -8.79 5.04
N GLU A 355 -17.15 -10.11 5.22
CA GLU A 355 -16.19 -10.83 6.07
C GLU A 355 -14.74 -10.62 5.62
N LYS A 356 -14.50 -10.52 4.30
CA LYS A 356 -13.17 -10.26 3.76
C LYS A 356 -12.72 -8.84 4.07
N CYS A 357 -13.61 -7.86 3.92
CA CYS A 357 -13.34 -6.45 4.19
C CYS A 357 -13.08 -6.19 5.69
N LEU A 358 -13.71 -6.96 6.58
CA LEU A 358 -13.66 -6.77 8.02
C LEU A 358 -12.58 -7.60 8.76
N ARG A 359 -11.64 -8.21 8.03
CA ARG A 359 -10.40 -8.76 8.63
C ARG A 359 -9.43 -7.64 8.98
N VAL A 360 -9.81 -6.82 9.93
CA VAL A 360 -9.13 -5.57 10.28
C VAL A 360 -9.10 -5.37 11.79
N ASP A 361 -8.27 -4.45 12.26
CA ASP A 361 -8.11 -4.14 13.69
C ASP A 361 -9.09 -3.07 14.18
N HIS A 362 -9.48 -2.14 13.31
CA HIS A 362 -10.37 -1.04 13.67
C HIS A 362 -11.38 -0.78 12.56
N LEU A 363 -12.60 -0.46 12.97
CA LEU A 363 -13.73 -0.19 12.08
C LEU A 363 -14.56 0.95 12.61
N VAL A 364 -14.97 1.87 11.77
CA VAL A 364 -16.10 2.77 11.99
C VAL A 364 -17.10 2.65 10.85
N VAL A 365 -18.35 2.64 11.18
CA VAL A 365 -19.48 2.64 10.24
C VAL A 365 -20.16 3.99 10.28
N LEU A 366 -20.26 4.62 9.13
CA LEU A 366 -20.92 5.90 8.93
C LEU A 366 -22.18 5.72 8.08
N ARG A 367 -23.32 6.08 8.59
CA ARG A 367 -24.61 6.03 7.89
C ARG A 367 -24.92 7.38 7.28
N SER A 368 -25.25 7.38 6.00
CA SER A 368 -25.77 8.57 5.32
C SER A 368 -27.18 8.91 5.84
N THR A 369 -27.45 10.19 6.01
CA THR A 369 -28.79 10.72 6.36
C THR A 369 -29.61 11.09 5.13
N LEU A 370 -29.15 10.75 3.94
CA LEU A 370 -29.83 11.00 2.70
C LEU A 370 -31.10 10.12 2.53
N PRO A 371 -32.08 10.56 1.73
CA PRO A 371 -33.21 9.72 1.33
C PRO A 371 -32.76 8.43 0.63
N ALA A 372 -33.61 7.39 0.70
CA ALA A 372 -33.32 6.09 0.09
C ALA A 372 -33.02 6.19 -1.43
N SER A 373 -33.67 7.10 -2.15
CA SER A 373 -33.41 7.36 -3.58
C SER A 373 -31.99 7.86 -3.84
N ASP A 374 -31.48 8.74 -2.97
CA ASP A 374 -30.13 9.29 -3.10
C ASP A 374 -29.09 8.24 -2.70
N ILE A 375 -29.39 7.40 -1.69
CA ILE A 375 -28.55 6.26 -1.31
C ILE A 375 -28.49 5.24 -2.45
N ALA A 376 -29.63 4.91 -3.06
CA ALA A 376 -29.68 4.03 -4.24
C ALA A 376 -28.84 4.60 -5.38
N SER A 377 -28.97 5.91 -5.65
CA SER A 377 -28.14 6.59 -6.66
C SER A 377 -26.65 6.56 -6.32
N ALA A 378 -26.27 6.71 -5.03
CA ALA A 378 -24.88 6.62 -4.60
C ALA A 378 -24.31 5.21 -4.78
N ILE A 379 -25.08 4.17 -4.45
CA ILE A 379 -24.69 2.77 -4.68
C ILE A 379 -24.58 2.49 -6.19
N GLY A 380 -25.54 2.99 -6.99
CA GLY A 380 -25.52 2.86 -8.45
C GLY A 380 -24.27 3.49 -9.07
N GLU A 381 -23.86 4.66 -8.57
CA GLU A 381 -22.60 5.31 -8.98
C GLU A 381 -21.38 4.46 -8.62
N ALA A 382 -21.31 3.96 -7.37
CA ALA A 382 -20.21 3.08 -6.95
C ALA A 382 -20.09 1.85 -7.84
N LEU A 383 -21.20 1.16 -8.12
CA LEU A 383 -21.25 0.01 -9.00
C LEU A 383 -20.87 0.35 -10.46
N GLY A 384 -21.15 1.58 -10.91
CA GLY A 384 -20.70 2.08 -12.21
C GLY A 384 -19.17 2.18 -12.36
N HIS A 385 -18.44 2.14 -11.26
CA HIS A 385 -16.98 2.15 -11.22
C HIS A 385 -16.37 0.75 -11.14
N LEU A 386 -17.17 -0.31 -11.08
CA LEU A 386 -16.69 -1.70 -10.99
C LEU A 386 -15.68 -2.00 -12.11
N GLY A 387 -14.57 -2.65 -11.76
CA GLY A 387 -13.49 -2.98 -12.69
C GLY A 387 -12.52 -1.83 -13.02
N LYS A 388 -12.78 -0.58 -12.59
CA LYS A 388 -11.81 0.51 -12.79
C LYS A 388 -10.52 0.25 -12.02
N PRO A 389 -9.34 0.46 -12.66
CA PRO A 389 -8.06 0.24 -12.02
C PRO A 389 -7.86 1.11 -10.78
N TYR A 390 -7.06 0.62 -9.84
CA TYR A 390 -6.66 1.40 -8.66
C TYR A 390 -5.73 2.55 -9.02
N ASP A 391 -5.95 3.75 -8.45
CA ASP A 391 -5.13 4.92 -8.69
C ASP A 391 -4.02 5.08 -7.67
N PHE A 392 -2.80 4.73 -8.05
CA PHE A 392 -1.61 4.95 -7.22
C PHE A 392 -1.17 6.42 -7.13
N GLU A 393 -1.68 7.25 -8.02
CA GLU A 393 -1.31 8.66 -8.05
C GLU A 393 -2.20 9.50 -7.13
N PHE A 394 -3.30 8.93 -6.62
CA PHE A 394 -4.28 9.62 -5.78
C PHE A 394 -4.78 10.92 -6.40
N ASP A 395 -4.99 10.91 -7.72
CA ASP A 395 -5.42 12.09 -8.47
C ASP A 395 -6.92 12.06 -8.77
N PHE A 396 -7.71 12.64 -7.91
CA PHE A 396 -9.19 12.71 -8.05
C PHE A 396 -9.67 13.44 -9.31
N ASN A 397 -8.77 14.07 -10.09
CA ASN A 397 -9.09 14.61 -11.41
C ASN A 397 -9.09 13.54 -12.50
N ASN A 398 -8.48 12.37 -12.25
CA ASN A 398 -8.43 11.29 -13.22
C ASN A 398 -9.51 10.24 -12.95
N SER A 399 -10.64 10.33 -13.63
CA SER A 399 -11.77 9.43 -13.47
C SER A 399 -11.59 8.01 -14.04
N SER A 400 -10.47 7.74 -14.73
CA SER A 400 -10.18 6.43 -15.30
C SER A 400 -9.63 5.43 -14.28
N ARG A 401 -9.18 5.91 -13.10
CA ARG A 401 -8.61 5.15 -12.00
C ARG A 401 -9.18 5.69 -10.71
N ILE A 402 -9.32 4.85 -9.69
CA ILE A 402 -10.01 5.24 -8.45
C ILE A 402 -9.29 4.66 -7.23
N VAL A 403 -9.18 5.48 -6.17
CA VAL A 403 -8.80 5.01 -4.82
C VAL A 403 -10.04 4.81 -3.94
N CYS A 404 -9.87 4.11 -2.82
CA CYS A 404 -10.98 3.73 -1.94
C CYS A 404 -11.80 4.93 -1.43
N THR A 405 -11.15 6.01 -1.00
CA THR A 405 -11.84 7.22 -0.54
C THR A 405 -12.43 8.03 -1.69
N GLU A 406 -11.84 7.96 -2.88
CA GLU A 406 -12.41 8.57 -4.08
C GLU A 406 -13.68 7.85 -4.51
N LEU A 407 -13.75 6.52 -4.35
CA LEU A 407 -14.98 5.77 -4.59
C LEU A 407 -16.13 6.32 -3.73
N ILE A 408 -15.88 6.57 -2.44
CA ILE A 408 -16.87 7.18 -1.54
C ILE A 408 -17.19 8.63 -1.97
N TYR A 409 -16.16 9.41 -2.31
CA TYR A 409 -16.34 10.78 -2.80
C TYR A 409 -17.27 10.82 -4.02
N ARG A 410 -17.01 10.03 -5.05
CA ARG A 410 -17.80 10.00 -6.29
C ARG A 410 -19.21 9.49 -6.05
N SER A 411 -19.36 8.53 -5.15
CA SER A 411 -20.68 7.98 -4.81
C SER A 411 -21.60 9.00 -4.15
N TYR A 412 -21.07 9.81 -3.24
CA TYR A 412 -21.88 10.66 -2.37
C TYR A 412 -21.83 12.16 -2.69
N HIS A 413 -20.76 12.65 -3.34
CA HIS A 413 -20.62 14.07 -3.62
C HIS A 413 -21.74 14.59 -4.53
N ASN A 414 -22.36 15.72 -4.16
CA ASN A 414 -23.51 16.34 -4.83
C ASN A 414 -24.79 15.48 -4.83
N ARG A 415 -24.92 14.53 -3.90
CA ARG A 415 -26.18 13.84 -3.64
C ARG A 415 -26.95 14.57 -2.53
N GLY A 416 -28.16 15.04 -2.81
CA GLY A 416 -28.92 15.85 -1.85
C GLY A 416 -28.09 16.98 -1.26
N THR A 417 -27.91 16.99 0.06
CA THR A 417 -27.10 17.99 0.76
C THR A 417 -25.63 17.55 0.98
N MET A 418 -25.24 16.39 0.46
CA MET A 418 -23.92 15.82 0.69
C MET A 418 -22.87 16.50 -0.19
N THR A 419 -21.94 17.23 0.39
CA THR A 419 -20.82 17.85 -0.32
C THR A 419 -19.53 17.61 0.47
N PHE A 420 -18.48 17.14 -0.20
CA PHE A 420 -17.16 17.03 0.38
C PHE A 420 -16.26 18.16 -0.08
N SER A 421 -15.48 18.72 0.83
CA SER A 421 -14.40 19.62 0.49
C SER A 421 -13.12 18.82 0.35
N LEU A 422 -12.55 18.81 -0.85
CA LEU A 422 -11.26 18.16 -1.07
C LEU A 422 -10.13 19.03 -0.51
N THR A 423 -9.18 18.39 0.14
CA THR A 423 -7.99 19.06 0.64
C THR A 423 -6.85 18.89 -0.34
N LYS A 424 -6.15 19.99 -0.66
CA LYS A 424 -4.97 19.92 -1.51
C LYS A 424 -3.80 19.31 -0.73
N ARG A 425 -3.43 18.10 -1.10
CA ARG A 425 -2.28 17.36 -0.57
C ARG A 425 -1.38 17.00 -1.74
N LEU A 426 -0.09 17.23 -1.61
CA LEU A 426 0.88 16.85 -2.64
C LEU A 426 0.61 17.51 -4.01
N GLY A 427 -0.01 18.70 -4.01
CA GLY A 427 -0.41 19.37 -5.24
C GLY A 427 -1.70 18.86 -5.89
N ARG A 428 -2.32 17.78 -5.35
CA ARG A 428 -3.57 17.18 -5.83
C ARG A 428 -4.67 17.33 -4.80
N PHE A 429 -5.90 17.40 -5.27
CA PHE A 429 -7.06 17.41 -4.40
C PHE A 429 -7.44 15.98 -4.04
N THR A 430 -7.50 15.69 -2.74
CA THR A 430 -7.78 14.35 -2.20
C THR A 430 -8.75 14.41 -1.04
N LEU A 431 -9.34 13.28 -0.72
CA LEU A 431 -10.14 13.04 0.49
C LEU A 431 -9.54 11.83 1.21
N THR A 432 -9.27 11.95 2.51
CA THR A 432 -8.81 10.84 3.34
C THR A 432 -9.95 10.26 4.17
N GLY A 433 -9.75 9.08 4.77
CA GLY A 433 -10.71 8.53 5.73
C GLY A 433 -10.95 9.46 6.92
N ASP A 434 -9.90 10.15 7.38
CA ASP A 434 -10.01 11.14 8.46
C ASP A 434 -10.78 12.39 8.04
N ASP A 435 -10.71 12.81 6.76
CA ASP A 435 -11.56 13.90 6.25
C ASP A 435 -13.03 13.48 6.23
N ILE A 436 -13.35 12.23 5.87
CA ILE A 436 -14.71 11.71 5.92
C ILE A 436 -15.24 11.71 7.35
N ILE A 437 -14.41 11.33 8.33
CA ILE A 437 -14.75 11.43 9.77
C ILE A 437 -14.96 12.89 10.17
N ALA A 438 -14.11 13.81 9.75
CA ALA A 438 -14.27 15.23 10.05
C ALA A 438 -15.63 15.75 9.52
N HIS A 439 -15.98 15.39 8.29
CA HIS A 439 -17.30 15.72 7.72
C HIS A 439 -18.49 15.17 8.54
N ALA A 440 -18.34 13.94 9.06
CA ALA A 440 -19.37 13.35 9.92
C ALA A 440 -19.50 14.09 11.26
N LEU A 441 -18.36 14.50 11.83
CA LEU A 441 -18.32 15.16 13.13
C LEU A 441 -18.71 16.65 13.09
N ASP A 442 -18.41 17.36 11.97
CA ASP A 442 -18.75 18.78 11.77
C ASP A 442 -20.27 19.00 11.74
N GLY A 443 -21.03 18.04 11.23
CA GLY A 443 -22.48 18.05 11.28
C GLY A 443 -23.08 17.89 12.69
N MET A 444 -22.28 17.42 13.67
CA MET A 444 -22.69 17.11 15.03
C MET A 444 -22.26 18.21 16.04
N GLY A 445 -22.39 19.49 15.69
CA GLY A 445 -21.87 20.63 16.44
C GLY A 445 -22.06 20.58 17.96
N GLU A 446 -21.14 21.21 18.71
CA GLU A 446 -21.17 21.32 20.19
C GLU A 446 -22.19 22.33 20.73
N SER A 447 -22.70 23.19 19.89
CA SER A 447 -23.63 24.26 20.27
C SER A 447 -24.85 24.22 19.37
N GLY A 448 -25.92 23.62 19.83
CA GLY A 448 -27.36 23.77 19.54
C GLY A 448 -27.86 24.34 18.18
N GLU A 449 -26.99 24.75 17.28
CA GLU A 449 -27.34 25.15 15.93
C GLU A 449 -27.54 23.90 15.08
N ALA A 450 -28.71 23.81 14.41
CA ALA A 450 -29.05 22.72 13.51
C ALA A 450 -28.13 22.72 12.28
N LYS A 451 -26.93 22.16 12.43
CA LYS A 451 -26.07 21.85 11.28
C LYS A 451 -26.61 20.63 10.55
N ILE A 452 -26.50 20.65 9.23
CA ILE A 452 -26.92 19.53 8.39
C ILE A 452 -25.99 18.33 8.67
N VAL A 453 -26.52 17.34 9.40
CA VAL A 453 -25.83 16.07 9.60
C VAL A 453 -25.81 15.31 8.28
N ARG A 454 -24.63 14.99 7.76
CA ARG A 454 -24.44 14.29 6.50
C ARG A 454 -24.19 12.81 6.68
N PHE A 455 -23.34 12.49 7.64
CA PHE A 455 -23.07 11.12 8.09
C PHE A 455 -23.23 11.01 9.59
N GLN A 456 -23.83 9.91 10.02
CA GLN A 456 -23.99 9.57 11.44
C GLN A 456 -23.15 8.34 11.76
N PRO A 457 -22.20 8.40 12.69
CA PRO A 457 -21.49 7.22 13.15
C PRO A 457 -22.44 6.26 13.88
N VAL A 458 -22.58 5.04 13.37
CA VAL A 458 -23.52 4.03 13.91
C VAL A 458 -22.83 2.88 14.63
N ALA A 459 -21.55 2.64 14.33
CA ALA A 459 -20.73 1.67 15.01
C ALA A 459 -19.26 2.10 15.04
N LEU A 460 -18.55 1.76 16.10
CA LEU A 460 -17.10 1.91 16.23
C LEU A 460 -16.55 0.70 16.96
N VAL A 461 -15.65 -0.02 16.33
CA VAL A 461 -14.93 -1.16 16.91
C VAL A 461 -13.44 -0.82 16.88
N LEU A 462 -12.80 -0.93 18.03
CA LEU A 462 -11.37 -0.65 18.18
C LEU A 462 -10.68 -1.85 18.82
N LYS A 463 -9.53 -2.22 18.31
CA LYS A 463 -8.64 -3.18 18.95
C LYS A 463 -8.00 -2.56 20.17
N ARG A 464 -8.10 -3.20 21.31
CA ARG A 464 -7.41 -2.82 22.53
C ARG A 464 -5.96 -3.29 22.53
N ARG A 465 -5.18 -2.80 23.49
CA ARG A 465 -3.78 -3.22 23.66
C ARG A 465 -3.61 -4.70 23.98
N ASP A 466 -4.65 -5.34 24.53
CA ASP A 466 -4.71 -6.78 24.78
C ASP A 466 -5.09 -7.61 23.56
N GLY A 467 -5.27 -6.96 22.40
CA GLY A 467 -5.66 -7.60 21.15
C GLY A 467 -7.17 -7.81 20.98
N GLN A 468 -7.98 -7.55 22.02
CA GLN A 468 -9.42 -7.79 21.98
C GLN A 468 -10.18 -6.65 21.29
N PRO A 469 -11.23 -6.95 20.52
CA PRO A 469 -12.10 -5.93 19.95
C PRO A 469 -12.96 -5.28 21.03
N HIS A 470 -13.14 -3.98 20.90
CA HIS A 470 -14.02 -3.21 21.76
C HIS A 470 -15.02 -2.43 20.93
N ALA A 471 -16.27 -2.79 21.00
CA ALA A 471 -17.37 -2.02 20.43
C ALA A 471 -17.70 -0.84 21.36
N ALA A 472 -17.60 0.37 20.85
CA ALA A 472 -17.94 1.57 21.61
C ALA A 472 -19.47 1.72 21.72
N PRO A 473 -20.00 2.09 22.90
CA PRO A 473 -21.41 2.45 23.02
C PRO A 473 -21.71 3.71 22.19
N PRO A 474 -22.92 3.85 21.62
CA PRO A 474 -23.26 4.89 20.65
C PRO A 474 -22.91 6.31 21.11
N GLU A 475 -23.19 6.64 22.35
CA GLU A 475 -22.94 7.96 22.94
C GLU A 475 -21.44 8.31 23.06
N ARG A 476 -20.57 7.30 23.06
CA ARG A 476 -19.12 7.48 23.11
C ARG A 476 -18.44 7.50 21.74
N ILE A 477 -19.16 7.19 20.68
CA ILE A 477 -18.55 7.14 19.34
C ILE A 477 -18.02 8.51 18.91
N PRO A 478 -18.80 9.62 18.91
CA PRO A 478 -18.32 10.91 18.46
C PRO A 478 -17.12 11.43 19.25
N PRO A 479 -17.09 11.43 20.59
CA PRO A 479 -15.93 11.89 21.35
C PRO A 479 -14.68 11.01 21.12
N LEU A 480 -14.84 9.70 20.92
CA LEU A 480 -13.72 8.81 20.60
C LEU A 480 -13.16 9.11 19.22
N LEU A 481 -14.01 9.32 18.22
CA LEU A 481 -13.56 9.69 16.87
C LEU A 481 -12.82 11.03 16.87
N ARG A 482 -13.31 12.06 17.57
CA ARG A 482 -12.58 13.34 17.74
C ARG A 482 -11.20 13.11 18.35
N ARG A 483 -11.12 12.29 19.38
CA ARG A 483 -9.87 11.97 20.06
C ARG A 483 -8.88 11.23 19.15
N ILE A 484 -9.37 10.28 18.34
CA ILE A 484 -8.55 9.57 17.36
C ILE A 484 -8.00 10.55 16.33
N SER A 485 -8.85 11.38 15.72
CA SER A 485 -8.43 12.35 14.70
C SER A 485 -7.44 13.40 15.23
N GLN A 486 -7.55 13.81 16.50
CA GLN A 486 -6.64 14.79 17.13
C GLN A 486 -5.36 14.18 17.67
N GLY A 487 -5.41 12.93 18.11
CA GLY A 487 -4.33 12.27 18.84
C GLY A 487 -3.46 11.33 18.00
N TRP A 488 -3.91 10.97 16.79
CA TRP A 488 -3.13 10.06 15.96
C TRP A 488 -1.92 10.79 15.37
N ARG A 489 -0.76 10.28 15.70
CA ARG A 489 0.50 10.62 15.04
C ARG A 489 1.08 9.31 14.54
N PRO A 490 1.61 9.26 13.29
CA PRO A 490 2.34 8.08 12.83
C PRO A 490 3.40 7.73 13.87
N ALA A 491 3.55 6.44 14.15
CA ALA A 491 4.46 5.96 15.18
C ALA A 491 5.86 6.52 14.92
N ARG A 492 6.28 7.50 15.75
CA ARG A 492 7.68 7.90 15.81
C ARG A 492 8.47 6.66 16.20
N ARG A 493 9.60 6.40 15.55
CA ARG A 493 10.55 5.32 15.85
C ARG A 493 10.53 5.01 17.33
N VAL A 494 10.09 3.79 17.69
CA VAL A 494 10.20 3.31 19.06
C VAL A 494 11.69 3.31 19.40
N LYS A 495 12.12 4.24 20.26
CA LYS A 495 13.43 4.15 20.87
C LYS A 495 13.42 2.88 21.71
N LEU A 496 14.10 1.84 21.23
CA LEU A 496 14.32 0.61 21.99
C LEU A 496 14.99 1.01 23.31
N ARG A 497 14.29 0.82 24.43
CA ARG A 497 14.91 0.87 25.75
C ARG A 497 16.01 -0.19 25.78
N LYS A 498 17.22 0.22 26.18
CA LYS A 498 18.34 -0.71 26.44
C LYS A 498 17.83 -1.83 27.37
N PRO A 499 18.16 -3.09 27.10
CA PRO A 499 17.89 -4.16 28.07
C PRO A 499 18.60 -3.81 29.39
N ILE A 500 17.83 -3.86 30.47
CA ILE A 500 18.36 -3.76 31.83
C ILE A 500 19.24 -4.99 32.01
N ASN A 501 20.52 -4.75 32.26
CA ASN A 501 21.50 -5.78 32.55
C ASN A 501 21.10 -6.46 33.85
N PRO A 502 20.81 -7.79 33.93
CA PRO A 502 20.48 -8.46 35.18
C PRO A 502 21.76 -8.97 35.86
N SER A 503 22.68 -8.06 36.19
CA SER A 503 23.83 -8.37 37.08
C SER A 503 24.43 -7.04 37.57
N ALA A 504 23.89 -6.56 38.65
CA ALA A 504 24.55 -5.78 39.68
C ALA A 504 23.84 -6.06 41.01
#